data_ac17cda8e65da5ce855d8f5fa0f11484
#
_entry.id   ac17cda8e65da5ce855d8f5fa0f11484
#
_cell.length_a   1.000
_cell.length_b   1.000
_cell.length_c   1.000
_cell.angle_alpha   90.00
_cell.angle_beta   90.00
_cell.angle_gamma   90.00
#
_symmetry.space_group_name_H-M   'P 1'
#
loop_
_entity.id
_entity.type
_entity.pdbx_description
1 polymer ?
#
loop_
_entity_poly.entity_id
_entity_poly.type
_entity_poly.pdbx_seq_one_letter_code
_entity_poly.pdbx_strand_id
1 'polypeptide(L)'
;MNLLVAPVVGGKAKLGNLEIAVPASAGSSVTVGIRPEGFAPASSGFDVLVEVVEELGSDAFVYGKPADSSVKFANATDEGAQVIVRWDPKNPPRAGQTITVSANQSSVHLFSATTGERI
;
A
#
# COMPACT_ATOMS: atom_id res chain seq x y z
N MET A 1 -9.98 0.96 2.72
CA MET A 1 -8.63 1.59 2.78
C MET A 1 -7.61 0.51 3.06
N ASN A 2 -6.50 0.54 2.35
CA ASN A 2 -5.41 -0.39 2.61
C ASN A 2 -4.68 0.03 3.88
N LEU A 3 -4.54 -0.88 4.84
CA LEU A 3 -3.85 -0.66 6.11
C LEU A 3 -2.62 -1.57 6.17
N LEU A 4 -1.46 -0.98 6.05
CA LEU A 4 -0.19 -1.71 5.97
C LEU A 4 0.75 -1.26 7.08
N VAL A 5 1.34 -2.22 7.77
CA VAL A 5 2.36 -1.93 8.79
C VAL A 5 3.71 -1.87 8.10
N ALA A 6 4.37 -0.74 8.24
CA ALA A 6 5.65 -0.49 7.60
C ALA A 6 6.73 -0.17 8.64
N PRO A 7 7.97 -0.62 8.43
CA PRO A 7 9.08 -0.22 9.30
C PRO A 7 9.39 1.26 9.10
N VAL A 8 9.84 1.90 10.18
CA VAL A 8 10.29 3.31 10.15
C VAL A 8 11.80 3.33 10.23
N VAL A 9 12.44 3.93 9.25
CA VAL A 9 13.89 4.07 9.18
C VAL A 9 14.22 5.51 8.80
N GLY A 10 15.02 6.17 9.62
CA GLY A 10 15.44 7.54 9.33
C GLY A 10 14.30 8.55 9.22
N GLY A 11 13.24 8.38 10.01
CA GLY A 11 12.09 9.28 10.00
C GLY A 11 11.12 9.03 8.85
N LYS A 12 11.25 7.88 8.17
CA LYS A 12 10.37 7.54 7.04
C LYS A 12 9.85 6.13 7.17
N ALA A 13 8.56 5.95 6.88
CA ALA A 13 7.98 4.62 6.73
C ALA A 13 8.33 4.08 5.34
N LYS A 14 8.72 2.82 5.30
CA LYS A 14 9.15 2.16 4.06
C LYS A 14 8.10 1.16 3.59
N LEU A 15 7.47 1.45 2.47
CA LEU A 15 6.66 0.49 1.72
C LEU A 15 7.45 0.12 0.47
N GLY A 16 8.33 -0.91 0.60
CA GLY A 16 9.29 -1.20 -0.45
C GLY A 16 10.21 0.01 -0.69
N ASN A 17 10.19 0.55 -1.89
CA ASN A 17 10.95 1.75 -2.24
C ASN A 17 10.15 3.05 -2.07
N LEU A 18 8.90 2.96 -1.67
CA LEU A 18 8.08 4.13 -1.36
C LEU A 18 8.39 4.58 0.06
N GLU A 19 8.85 5.81 0.20
CA GLU A 19 9.18 6.42 1.48
C GLU A 19 8.13 7.46 1.85
N ILE A 20 7.60 7.35 3.06
CA ILE A 20 6.56 8.26 3.56
C ILE A 20 7.09 8.92 4.83
N ALA A 21 7.16 10.25 4.84
CA ALA A 21 7.59 10.99 6.02
C ALA A 21 6.64 10.74 7.18
N VAL A 22 7.20 10.48 8.36
CA VAL A 22 6.43 10.22 9.58
C VAL A 22 6.90 11.12 10.72
N PRO A 23 6.04 11.42 11.70
CA PRO A 23 6.46 12.21 12.87
C PRO A 23 7.42 11.40 13.74
N ALA A 24 8.20 12.10 14.54
CA ALA A 24 9.15 11.47 15.46
C ALA A 24 8.48 10.52 16.46
N SER A 25 7.21 10.74 16.74
CA SER A 25 6.43 9.90 17.66
C SER A 25 6.00 8.55 17.06
N ALA A 26 6.29 8.30 15.78
CA ALA A 26 5.83 7.09 15.11
C ALA A 26 6.47 5.79 15.64
N GLY A 27 7.63 5.86 16.24
CA GLY A 27 8.33 4.68 16.77
C GLY A 27 9.05 3.91 15.65
N SER A 28 9.22 2.59 15.84
CA SER A 28 9.95 1.74 14.92
C SER A 28 9.10 1.20 13.76
N SER A 29 7.78 1.28 13.88
CA SER A 29 6.86 0.92 12.81
C SER A 29 5.60 1.77 12.91
N VAL A 30 4.87 1.87 11.80
CA VAL A 30 3.66 2.66 11.71
C VAL A 30 2.68 1.96 10.79
N THR A 31 1.38 2.14 11.04
CA THR A 31 0.35 1.69 10.13
C THR A 31 0.07 2.80 9.11
N VAL A 32 0.23 2.47 7.85
CA VAL A 32 0.01 3.38 6.73
C VAL A 32 -1.33 3.03 6.09
N GLY A 33 -2.23 4.00 6.03
CA GLY A 33 -3.53 3.86 5.36
C GLY A 33 -3.55 4.59 4.03
N ILE A 34 -3.84 3.89 2.96
CA ILE A 34 -3.95 4.45 1.62
C ILE A 34 -5.18 3.85 0.94
N ARG A 35 -6.04 4.71 0.44
CA ARG A 35 -7.22 4.25 -0.31
C ARG A 35 -6.82 3.73 -1.67
N PRO A 36 -7.62 2.83 -2.29
CA PRO A 36 -7.29 2.31 -3.62
C PRO A 36 -7.01 3.38 -4.66
N GLU A 37 -7.74 4.48 -4.63
CA GLU A 37 -7.56 5.62 -5.54
C GLU A 37 -6.38 6.53 -5.13
N GLY A 38 -5.82 6.33 -3.96
CA GLY A 38 -4.66 7.10 -3.48
C GLY A 38 -3.33 6.63 -4.07
N PHE A 39 -3.31 5.47 -4.68
CA PHE A 39 -2.14 4.97 -5.40
C PHE A 39 -2.14 5.45 -6.85
N ALA A 40 -0.95 5.63 -7.41
CA ALA A 40 -0.77 5.94 -8.82
C ALA A 40 0.37 5.09 -9.39
N PRO A 41 0.30 4.68 -10.66
CA PRO A 41 1.42 3.98 -11.29
C PRO A 41 2.70 4.81 -11.23
N ALA A 42 3.81 4.14 -10.99
CA ALA A 42 5.11 4.81 -10.87
C ALA A 42 6.22 3.88 -11.37
N SER A 43 7.36 4.48 -11.72
CA SER A 43 8.54 3.71 -12.13
C SER A 43 9.32 3.16 -10.93
N SER A 44 9.11 3.76 -9.76
CA SER A 44 9.73 3.32 -8.50
C SER A 44 8.75 3.58 -7.36
N GLY A 45 8.68 2.68 -6.41
CA GLY A 45 7.79 2.84 -5.27
C GLY A 45 7.48 1.51 -4.59
N PHE A 46 6.21 1.28 -4.35
CA PHE A 46 5.69 0.09 -3.70
C PHE A 46 5.28 -0.93 -4.76
N ASP A 47 5.90 -2.10 -4.70
CA ASP A 47 5.61 -3.19 -5.65
C ASP A 47 4.51 -4.10 -5.11
N VAL A 48 3.54 -4.38 -5.96
CA VAL A 48 2.42 -5.27 -5.65
C VAL A 48 2.38 -6.40 -6.66
N LEU A 49 2.39 -7.63 -6.16
CA LEU A 49 2.19 -8.81 -6.99
C LEU A 49 0.70 -8.98 -7.26
N VAL A 50 0.31 -8.86 -8.52
CA VAL A 50 -1.09 -8.91 -8.93
C VAL A 50 -1.62 -10.33 -8.85
N GLU A 51 -2.73 -10.53 -8.13
CA GLU A 51 -3.41 -11.81 -8.02
C GLU A 51 -4.70 -11.84 -8.82
N VAL A 52 -5.50 -10.78 -8.73
CA VAL A 52 -6.80 -10.67 -9.41
C VAL A 52 -6.97 -9.26 -9.95
N VAL A 53 -7.59 -9.14 -11.10
CA VAL A 53 -8.01 -7.86 -11.67
C VAL A 53 -9.50 -7.89 -11.91
N GLU A 54 -10.22 -6.91 -11.38
CA GLU A 54 -11.65 -6.77 -11.57
C GLU A 54 -11.91 -5.56 -12.46
N GLU A 55 -12.54 -5.79 -13.61
CA GLU A 55 -12.88 -4.73 -14.55
C GLU A 55 -14.37 -4.40 -14.42
N LEU A 56 -14.66 -3.14 -14.08
CA LEU A 56 -16.02 -2.67 -13.79
C LEU A 56 -16.48 -1.63 -14.81
N GLY A 57 -15.97 -1.68 -16.04
CA GLY A 57 -16.33 -0.73 -17.08
C GLY A 57 -15.55 0.57 -16.97
N SER A 58 -16.01 1.51 -16.16
CA SER A 58 -15.35 2.81 -15.99
C SER A 58 -14.12 2.75 -15.10
N ASP A 59 -13.97 1.71 -14.27
CA ASP A 59 -12.87 1.52 -13.36
C ASP A 59 -12.35 0.08 -13.41
N ALA A 60 -11.11 -0.11 -13.02
CA ALA A 60 -10.55 -1.42 -12.73
C ALA A 60 -9.94 -1.40 -11.33
N PHE A 61 -9.96 -2.54 -10.66
CA PHE A 61 -9.33 -2.72 -9.35
C PHE A 61 -8.36 -3.88 -9.41
N VAL A 62 -7.17 -3.65 -8.92
CA VAL A 62 -6.12 -4.66 -8.81
C VAL A 62 -6.08 -5.14 -7.36
N TYR A 63 -6.09 -6.45 -7.19
CA TYR A 63 -5.97 -7.10 -5.89
C TYR A 63 -4.68 -7.89 -5.88
N GLY A 64 -3.85 -7.66 -4.88
CA GLY A 64 -2.56 -8.34 -4.85
C GLY A 64 -1.92 -8.30 -3.46
N LYS A 65 -0.67 -8.72 -3.41
CA LYS A 65 0.12 -8.76 -2.19
C LYS A 65 1.36 -7.90 -2.31
N PRO A 66 1.83 -7.31 -1.19
CA PRO A 66 3.13 -6.65 -1.20
C PRO A 66 4.21 -7.63 -1.68
N ALA A 67 5.02 -7.19 -2.62
CA ALA A 67 6.17 -7.98 -3.05
C ALA A 67 7.27 -7.97 -1.98
N ASP A 68 7.33 -6.91 -1.17
CA ASP A 68 8.26 -6.78 -0.06
C ASP A 68 7.66 -7.46 1.18
N SER A 69 8.31 -8.53 1.65
CA SER A 69 7.85 -9.30 2.80
C SER A 69 7.96 -8.56 4.14
N SER A 70 8.69 -7.44 4.20
CA SER A 70 8.76 -6.60 5.40
C SER A 70 7.49 -5.77 5.61
N VAL A 71 6.65 -5.63 4.58
CA VAL A 71 5.37 -4.93 4.67
C VAL A 71 4.30 -5.94 5.06
N LYS A 72 3.59 -5.67 6.14
CA LYS A 72 2.55 -6.55 6.67
C LYS A 72 1.20 -5.84 6.66
N PHE A 73 0.11 -6.61 6.61
CA PHE A 73 -1.22 -6.05 6.83
C PHE A 73 -1.44 -5.77 8.31
N ALA A 74 -2.13 -4.68 8.61
CA ALA A 74 -2.42 -4.30 9.99
C ALA A 74 -3.28 -5.35 10.70
N ASN A 75 -4.13 -6.06 9.97
CA ASN A 75 -4.95 -7.15 10.48
C ASN A 75 -4.28 -8.48 10.08
N ALA A 76 -3.20 -8.81 10.76
CA ALA A 76 -2.25 -9.85 10.34
C ALA A 76 -2.78 -11.30 10.40
N THR A 77 -4.01 -11.53 10.82
CA THR A 77 -4.63 -12.85 10.79
C THR A 77 -5.21 -13.21 9.43
N ASP A 78 -5.11 -12.32 8.47
CA ASP A 78 -5.78 -12.49 7.20
C ASP A 78 -4.92 -13.22 6.18
N GLU A 79 -5.06 -14.54 6.15
CA GLU A 79 -4.71 -15.30 4.98
C GLU A 79 -5.67 -14.86 3.86
N GLY A 80 -5.18 -14.17 2.89
CA GLY A 80 -6.02 -13.67 1.80
C GLY A 80 -6.27 -12.17 1.86
N ALA A 81 -5.71 -11.47 2.85
CA ALA A 81 -5.69 -10.01 2.81
C ALA A 81 -4.95 -9.56 1.56
N GLN A 82 -5.50 -8.56 0.89
CA GLN A 82 -4.95 -8.07 -0.36
C GLN A 82 -4.85 -6.56 -0.36
N VAL A 83 -3.81 -6.05 -1.02
CA VAL A 83 -3.72 -4.64 -1.37
C VAL A 83 -4.67 -4.39 -2.53
N ILE A 84 -5.45 -3.33 -2.44
CA ILE A 84 -6.42 -2.96 -3.46
C ILE A 84 -5.98 -1.64 -4.08
N VAL A 85 -5.77 -1.65 -5.39
CA VAL A 85 -5.33 -0.47 -6.16
C VAL A 85 -6.32 -0.20 -7.27
N ARG A 86 -6.79 1.04 -7.37
CA ARG A 86 -7.60 1.47 -8.51
C ARG A 86 -6.69 1.65 -9.72
N TRP A 87 -7.12 1.16 -10.87
CA TRP A 87 -6.30 1.14 -12.08
C TRP A 87 -7.08 1.64 -13.29
N ASP A 88 -6.33 2.05 -14.32
CA ASP A 88 -6.94 2.46 -15.57
C ASP A 88 -7.53 1.22 -16.29
N PRO A 89 -8.86 1.21 -16.54
CA PRO A 89 -9.50 0.06 -17.17
C PRO A 89 -9.08 -0.15 -18.63
N LYS A 90 -8.44 0.84 -19.24
CA LYS A 90 -7.96 0.73 -20.64
C LYS A 90 -6.70 -0.10 -20.76
N ASN A 91 -5.95 -0.24 -19.66
CA ASN A 91 -4.66 -0.92 -19.68
C ASN A 91 -4.42 -1.67 -18.39
N PRO A 92 -5.27 -2.66 -18.06
CA PRO A 92 -5.15 -3.39 -16.81
C PRO A 92 -3.92 -4.30 -16.82
N PRO A 93 -3.28 -4.52 -15.67
CA PRO A 93 -2.25 -5.54 -15.55
C PRO A 93 -2.89 -6.93 -15.56
N ARG A 94 -2.06 -7.96 -15.60
CA ARG A 94 -2.50 -9.36 -15.55
C ARG A 94 -2.07 -10.01 -14.25
N ALA A 95 -2.81 -11.01 -13.83
CA ALA A 95 -2.42 -11.85 -12.69
C ALA A 95 -1.02 -12.42 -12.91
N GLY A 96 -0.20 -12.38 -11.89
CA GLY A 96 1.20 -12.80 -11.95
C GLY A 96 2.19 -11.69 -12.28
N GLN A 97 1.72 -10.56 -12.78
CA GLN A 97 2.58 -9.39 -13.00
C GLN A 97 2.81 -8.64 -11.69
N THR A 98 3.91 -7.92 -11.63
CA THR A 98 4.19 -6.97 -10.55
C THR A 98 3.94 -5.56 -11.05
N ILE A 99 3.13 -4.81 -10.32
CA ILE A 99 2.93 -3.39 -10.58
C ILE A 99 3.69 -2.58 -9.55
N THR A 100 4.12 -1.40 -9.94
CA THR A 100 4.77 -0.44 -9.03
C THR A 100 3.90 0.79 -8.91
N VAL A 101 3.61 1.17 -7.67
CA VAL A 101 2.74 2.31 -7.37
C VAL A 101 3.40 3.23 -6.37
N SER A 102 2.98 4.48 -6.41
CA SER A 102 3.37 5.51 -5.47
C SER A 102 2.11 6.17 -4.91
N ALA A 103 2.27 6.94 -3.85
CA ALA A 103 1.19 7.71 -3.27
C ALA A 103 1.73 9.07 -2.83
N ASN A 104 0.92 10.12 -3.01
CA ASN A 104 1.25 11.43 -2.49
C ASN A 104 1.06 11.46 -0.98
N GLN A 105 1.88 12.25 -0.29
CA GLN A 105 1.78 12.41 1.16
C GLN A 105 0.36 12.81 1.59
N SER A 106 -0.34 13.60 0.79
CA SER A 106 -1.72 14.02 1.06
C SER A 106 -2.74 12.88 1.00
N SER A 107 -2.39 11.77 0.35
CA SER A 107 -3.25 10.59 0.22
C SER A 107 -2.97 9.54 1.28
N VAL A 108 -2.03 9.81 2.19
CA VAL A 108 -1.57 8.86 3.19
C VAL A 108 -2.11 9.25 4.56
N HIS A 109 -2.65 8.26 5.26
CA HIS A 109 -3.09 8.38 6.65
C HIS A 109 -2.19 7.53 7.52
N LEU A 110 -1.75 8.08 8.65
CA LEU A 110 -0.83 7.39 9.55
C LEU A 110 -1.51 7.07 10.88
N PHE A 111 -1.27 5.86 11.36
CA PHE A 111 -1.81 5.38 12.62
C PHE A 111 -0.70 4.71 13.42
N SER A 112 -0.82 4.78 14.76
CA SER A 112 0.09 4.04 15.62
C SER A 112 -0.04 2.53 15.36
N ALA A 113 1.08 1.84 15.18
CA ALA A 113 1.09 0.40 14.99
C ALA A 113 0.70 -0.36 16.26
N THR A 114 0.83 0.26 17.43
CA THR A 114 0.49 -0.35 18.72
C THR A 114 -0.93 -0.07 19.17
N THR A 115 -1.42 1.16 19.01
CA THR A 115 -2.73 1.57 19.52
C THR A 115 -3.80 1.67 18.44
N GLY A 116 -3.39 1.82 17.17
CA GLY A 116 -4.32 2.09 16.07
C GLY A 116 -4.82 3.52 16.01
N GLU A 117 -4.39 4.38 16.93
CA GLU A 117 -4.78 5.79 16.93
C GLU A 117 -4.04 6.58 15.85
N ARG A 118 -4.70 7.57 15.31
CA ARG A 118 -4.11 8.44 14.29
C ARG A 118 -2.99 9.30 14.90
N ILE A 119 -1.91 9.39 14.15
CA ILE A 119 -0.74 10.19 14.56
C ILE A 119 -0.42 11.32 13.59
#